data_9bcd404aa278e84328d5d226f3c9632a
#
_entry.id   9bcd404aa278e84328d5d226f3c9632a
#
_cell.length_a   1.000
_cell.length_b   1.000
_cell.length_c   1.000
_cell.angle_alpha   90.00
_cell.angle_beta   90.00
_cell.angle_gamma   90.00
#
_symmetry.space_group_name_H-M   'P 1'
#
loop_
_entity.id
_entity.type
_entity.pdbx_description
1 polymer ?
#
loop_
_entity_poly.entity_id
_entity_poly.type
_entity_poly.pdbx_seq_one_letter_code
_entity_poly.pdbx_strand_id
1 'polypeptide(L)'
;MLFRSIGVDSDQSVVAPDTILTSAMKRVDNACYDEAKEILEGGFTQGIQTFTLADGGVDIAPTTDNIDPEVLKKVDEVKEKIISGEIEVPTDKESFDAK
;
A
#
# COMPACT_ATOMS: atom_id res chain seq x y z
N MET A 1 10.66 -13.70 -20.85
CA MET A 1 9.53 -12.83 -20.47
C MET A 1 9.77 -11.43 -21.03
N LEU A 2 8.82 -10.91 -21.77
CA LEU A 2 8.96 -9.64 -22.48
C LEU A 2 8.44 -8.43 -21.71
N PHE A 3 7.75 -8.62 -20.60
CA PHE A 3 7.23 -7.52 -19.80
C PHE A 3 7.13 -7.90 -18.32
N ARG A 4 6.98 -6.88 -17.50
CA ARG A 4 6.72 -6.99 -16.05
C ARG A 4 5.40 -6.33 -15.74
N SER A 5 4.79 -6.75 -14.64
CA SER A 5 3.51 -6.23 -14.19
C SER A 5 3.53 -5.95 -12.70
N ILE A 6 2.68 -5.04 -12.27
CA ILE A 6 2.39 -4.76 -10.87
C ILE A 6 0.91 -5.06 -10.66
N GLY A 7 0.61 -5.96 -9.72
CA GLY A 7 -0.75 -6.32 -9.38
C GLY A 7 -1.43 -5.25 -8.50
N VAL A 8 -2.71 -5.43 -8.27
CA VAL A 8 -3.53 -4.48 -7.50
C VAL A 8 -4.45 -5.24 -6.54
N ASP A 9 -4.78 -4.62 -5.43
CA ASP A 9 -5.69 -5.05 -4.37
C ASP A 9 -5.10 -6.11 -3.44
N SER A 10 -4.72 -7.25 -3.96
CA SER A 10 -4.13 -8.35 -3.19
C SER A 10 -2.81 -8.79 -3.83
N ASP A 11 -2.08 -9.66 -3.15
CA ASP A 11 -0.85 -10.23 -3.73
C ASP A 11 -1.22 -11.16 -4.88
N GLN A 12 -0.99 -10.69 -6.10
CA GLN A 12 -1.33 -11.40 -7.33
C GLN A 12 -0.16 -12.23 -7.91
N SER A 13 0.93 -12.35 -7.18
CA SER A 13 2.14 -13.07 -7.63
C SER A 13 1.85 -14.51 -8.05
N VAL A 14 0.86 -15.15 -7.43
CA VAL A 14 0.47 -16.53 -7.75
C VAL A 14 -0.11 -16.68 -9.16
N VAL A 15 -0.61 -15.60 -9.75
CA VAL A 15 -1.20 -15.62 -11.10
C VAL A 15 -0.12 -15.75 -12.17
N ALA A 16 0.98 -15.05 -11.98
CA ALA A 16 2.13 -15.08 -12.91
C ALA A 16 3.42 -14.79 -12.14
N PRO A 17 3.98 -15.79 -11.42
CA PRO A 17 5.11 -15.56 -10.52
C PRO A 17 6.36 -14.97 -11.18
N ASP A 18 6.57 -15.28 -12.45
CA ASP A 18 7.75 -14.80 -13.19
C ASP A 18 7.54 -13.41 -13.82
N THR A 19 6.33 -12.91 -13.80
CA THR A 19 5.96 -11.65 -14.45
C THR A 19 5.67 -10.54 -13.46
N ILE A 20 4.99 -10.88 -12.35
CA ILE A 20 4.54 -9.90 -11.36
C ILE A 20 5.68 -9.56 -10.42
N LEU A 21 6.08 -8.27 -10.41
CA LEU A 21 7.15 -7.77 -9.54
C LEU A 21 6.68 -7.68 -8.09
N THR A 22 5.52 -7.09 -7.89
CA THR A 22 4.85 -6.93 -6.60
C THR A 22 3.40 -6.56 -6.87
N SER A 23 2.65 -6.24 -5.83
CA SER A 23 1.27 -5.79 -5.96
C SER A 23 1.03 -4.60 -5.03
N ALA A 24 0.26 -3.62 -5.51
CA ALA A 24 -0.23 -2.53 -4.68
C ALA A 24 -1.43 -3.06 -3.89
N MET A 25 -1.23 -3.36 -2.62
CA MET A 25 -2.21 -4.04 -1.79
C MET A 25 -3.15 -3.07 -1.09
N LYS A 26 -4.42 -3.41 -1.10
CA LYS A 26 -5.43 -2.84 -0.23
C LYS A 26 -5.58 -3.80 0.96
N ARG A 27 -5.10 -3.39 2.12
CA ARG A 27 -5.07 -4.23 3.31
C ARG A 27 -6.45 -4.28 4.00
N VAL A 28 -7.41 -4.93 3.35
CA VAL A 28 -8.76 -5.11 3.87
C VAL A 28 -8.74 -5.89 5.19
N ASP A 29 -7.83 -6.82 5.34
CA ASP A 29 -7.60 -7.57 6.58
C ASP A 29 -7.30 -6.64 7.76
N ASN A 30 -6.41 -5.67 7.58
CA ASN A 30 -6.09 -4.68 8.62
C ASN A 30 -7.28 -3.79 8.92
N ALA A 31 -8.00 -3.32 7.88
CA ALA A 31 -9.18 -2.49 8.07
C ALA A 31 -10.26 -3.22 8.87
N CYS A 32 -10.54 -4.47 8.53
CA CYS A 32 -11.51 -5.28 9.26
C CYS A 32 -11.07 -5.54 10.70
N TYR A 33 -9.79 -5.83 10.90
CA TYR A 33 -9.24 -6.04 12.23
C TYR A 33 -9.36 -4.79 13.09
N ASP A 34 -9.01 -3.63 12.55
CA ASP A 34 -9.05 -2.37 13.28
C ASP A 34 -10.48 -2.00 13.69
N GLU A 35 -11.46 -2.21 12.80
CA GLU A 35 -12.88 -2.00 13.11
C GLU A 35 -13.38 -2.94 14.20
N ALA A 36 -13.06 -4.20 14.11
CA ALA A 36 -13.45 -5.19 15.11
C ALA A 36 -12.83 -4.86 16.47
N LYS A 37 -11.58 -4.45 16.50
CA LYS A 37 -10.88 -4.05 17.71
C LYS A 37 -11.52 -2.80 18.33
N GLU A 38 -11.85 -1.81 17.53
CA GLU A 38 -12.51 -0.58 17.99
C GLU A 38 -13.85 -0.90 18.65
N ILE A 39 -14.64 -1.79 18.05
CA ILE A 39 -15.93 -2.21 18.62
C ILE A 39 -15.73 -2.95 19.95
N LEU A 40 -14.75 -3.84 20.02
CA LEU A 40 -14.44 -4.58 21.25
C LEU A 40 -13.98 -3.66 22.40
N GLU A 41 -13.31 -2.57 22.07
CA GLU A 41 -12.85 -1.57 23.05
C GLU A 41 -13.95 -0.58 23.46
N GLY A 42 -15.18 -0.79 22.97
CA GLY A 42 -16.33 0.03 23.32
C GLY A 42 -16.50 1.30 22.48
N GLY A 43 -15.70 1.46 21.43
CA GLY A 43 -15.78 2.59 20.50
C GLY A 43 -16.32 2.16 19.14
N PHE A 44 -16.94 3.10 18.44
CA PHE A 44 -17.33 2.93 17.05
C PHE A 44 -17.39 4.30 16.41
N THR A 45 -16.57 4.53 15.39
CA THR A 45 -16.54 5.80 14.66
C THR A 45 -17.40 5.69 13.42
N GLN A 46 -18.43 6.51 13.35
CA GLN A 46 -19.33 6.58 12.18
C GLN A 46 -18.74 7.47 11.09
N GLY A 47 -19.14 7.20 9.86
CA GLY A 47 -18.78 7.99 8.69
C GLY A 47 -17.65 7.37 7.87
N ILE A 48 -17.07 8.21 7.03
CA ILE A 48 -15.98 7.80 6.14
C ILE A 48 -14.67 7.75 6.91
N GLN A 49 -13.99 6.61 6.85
CA GLN A 49 -12.66 6.44 7.43
C GLN A 49 -11.65 6.23 6.32
N THR A 50 -10.50 6.92 6.40
CA THR A 50 -9.44 6.79 5.42
C THR A 50 -8.27 6.03 6.03
N PHE A 51 -7.88 4.95 5.37
CA PHE A 51 -6.71 4.15 5.74
C PHE A 51 -5.56 4.50 4.83
N THR A 52 -4.41 4.81 5.41
CA THR A 52 -3.24 5.29 4.69
C THR A 52 -2.06 4.33 4.81
N LEU A 53 -0.96 4.68 4.19
CA LEU A 53 0.29 3.93 4.31
C LEU A 53 0.77 3.86 5.77
N ALA A 54 0.62 4.95 6.53
CA ALA A 54 0.97 5.01 7.95
C ALA A 54 0.11 4.09 8.81
N ASP A 55 -1.15 3.90 8.44
CA ASP A 55 -2.11 3.06 9.17
C ASP A 55 -2.00 1.58 8.79
N GLY A 56 -1.19 1.24 7.82
CA GLY A 56 -1.12 -0.13 7.29
C GLY A 56 -2.31 -0.50 6.42
N GLY A 57 -3.07 0.50 5.94
CA GLY A 57 -4.23 0.27 5.07
C GLY A 57 -3.87 -0.04 3.62
N VAL A 58 -2.71 0.44 3.18
CA VAL A 58 -2.15 0.16 1.87
C VAL A 58 -0.66 -0.16 2.00
N ASP A 59 -0.15 -1.00 1.14
CA ASP A 59 1.27 -1.37 1.13
C ASP A 59 1.60 -2.09 -0.18
N ILE A 60 2.85 -2.47 -0.34
CA ILE A 60 3.25 -3.39 -1.40
C ILE A 60 3.20 -4.83 -0.87
N ALA A 61 3.00 -5.78 -1.76
CA ALA A 61 2.96 -7.19 -1.39
C ALA A 61 4.31 -7.65 -0.85
N PRO A 62 4.32 -8.60 0.12
CA PRO A 62 5.56 -9.15 0.66
C PRO A 62 6.33 -10.02 -0.34
N THR A 63 5.66 -10.52 -1.38
CA THR A 63 6.30 -11.33 -2.41
C THR A 63 7.05 -10.42 -3.37
N THR A 64 8.36 -10.33 -3.20
CA THR A 64 9.25 -9.40 -3.93
C THR A 64 10.47 -10.10 -4.53
N ASP A 65 10.35 -11.39 -4.82
CA ASP A 65 11.48 -12.22 -5.29
C ASP A 65 12.05 -11.74 -6.63
N ASN A 66 11.22 -11.06 -7.43
CA ASN A 66 11.61 -10.55 -8.74
C ASN A 66 12.16 -9.11 -8.69
N ILE A 67 12.28 -8.52 -7.51
CA ILE A 67 12.77 -7.15 -7.34
C ILE A 67 14.18 -7.19 -6.76
N ASP A 68 15.08 -6.38 -7.35
CA ASP A 68 16.43 -6.18 -6.83
C ASP A 68 16.35 -5.62 -5.40
N PRO A 69 17.11 -6.19 -4.43
CA PRO A 69 17.11 -5.69 -3.05
C PRO A 69 17.47 -4.22 -2.90
N GLU A 70 18.31 -3.67 -3.77
CA GLU A 70 18.64 -2.24 -3.75
C GLU A 70 17.44 -1.37 -4.12
N VAL A 71 16.61 -1.85 -5.06
CA VAL A 71 15.37 -1.16 -5.44
C VAL A 71 14.38 -1.20 -4.30
N LEU A 72 14.22 -2.34 -3.63
CA LEU A 72 13.36 -2.48 -2.45
C LEU A 72 13.78 -1.52 -1.33
N LYS A 73 15.07 -1.37 -1.10
CA LYS A 73 15.58 -0.43 -0.11
C LYS A 73 15.16 1.00 -0.43
N LYS A 74 15.26 1.40 -1.68
CA LYS A 74 14.81 2.74 -2.13
C LYS A 74 13.31 2.91 -1.97
N VAL A 75 12.54 1.87 -2.25
CA VAL A 75 11.08 1.88 -2.05
C VAL A 75 10.75 2.10 -0.58
N ASP A 76 11.43 1.40 0.32
CA ASP A 76 11.24 1.57 1.76
C ASP A 76 11.59 2.98 2.24
N GLU A 77 12.67 3.56 1.71
CA GLU A 77 13.06 4.95 2.01
C GLU A 77 11.97 5.93 1.58
N VAL A 78 11.41 5.76 0.39
CA VAL A 78 10.32 6.60 -0.11
C VAL A 78 9.06 6.41 0.74
N LYS A 79 8.75 5.17 1.12
CA LYS A 79 7.63 4.85 2.00
C LYS A 79 7.73 5.62 3.32
N GLU A 80 8.90 5.59 3.96
CA GLU A 80 9.13 6.32 5.21
C GLU A 80 8.97 7.83 5.02
N LYS A 81 9.42 8.38 3.90
CA LYS A 81 9.24 9.80 3.59
C LYS A 81 7.78 10.19 3.40
N ILE A 82 6.98 9.32 2.81
CA ILE A 82 5.53 9.54 2.68
C ILE A 82 4.86 9.50 4.06
N ILE A 83 5.21 8.54 4.90
CA ILE A 83 4.66 8.39 6.25
C ILE A 83 5.02 9.61 7.11
N SER A 84 6.25 10.11 7.01
CA SER A 84 6.71 11.27 7.78
C SER A 84 6.15 12.61 7.29
N GLY A 85 5.54 12.63 6.10
CA GLY A 85 5.02 13.86 5.49
C GLY A 85 6.02 14.64 4.65
N GLU A 86 7.26 14.15 4.50
CA GLU A 86 8.28 14.79 3.66
C GLU A 86 7.88 14.76 2.19
N ILE A 87 7.24 13.68 1.76
CA ILE A 87 6.67 13.55 0.41
C ILE A 87 5.15 13.51 0.54
N GLU A 88 4.47 14.42 -0.13
CA GLU A 88 3.02 14.45 -0.20
C GLU A 88 2.54 13.88 -1.54
N VAL A 89 1.68 12.86 -1.46
CA VAL A 89 1.10 12.23 -2.65
C VAL A 89 -0.13 13.02 -3.08
N PRO A 90 -0.18 13.52 -4.34
CA PRO A 90 -1.35 14.25 -4.83
C PRO A 90 -2.59 13.35 -4.86
N THR A 91 -3.74 13.90 -4.45
CA THR A 91 -5.00 13.15 -4.41
C THR A 91 -5.99 13.58 -5.48
N ASP A 92 -5.69 14.66 -6.19
CA ASP A 92 -6.53 15.17 -7.27
C ASP A 92 -5.63 15.81 -8.36
N LYS A 93 -6.27 16.16 -9.48
CA LYS A 93 -5.56 16.76 -10.61
C LYS A 93 -4.95 18.12 -10.25
N GLU A 94 -5.66 18.93 -9.47
CA GLU A 94 -5.20 20.27 -9.09
C GLU A 94 -3.93 20.20 -8.26
N SER A 95 -3.91 19.36 -7.23
CA SER A 95 -2.71 19.18 -6.40
C SER A 95 -1.55 18.54 -7.16
N PHE A 96 -1.84 17.67 -8.12
CA PHE A 96 -0.82 17.09 -9.00
C PHE A 96 -0.19 18.15 -9.90
N ASP A 97 -1.00 19.00 -10.53
CA ASP A 97 -0.53 20.04 -11.44
C ASP A 97 0.28 21.14 -10.72
N ALA A 98 0.10 21.30 -9.41
CA ALA A 98 0.81 22.27 -8.59
C ALA A 98 2.24 21.87 -8.23
N LYS A 99 2.65 20.64 -8.57
CA LYS A 99 3.99 20.10 -8.23
C LYS A 99 5.03 20.25 -9.32
#